data_f6aae8fc0f5d3dbc8d8f0549d1699131
#
_entry.id   f6aae8fc0f5d3dbc8d8f0549d1699131
#
_cell.length_a   1.000
_cell.length_b   1.000
_cell.length_c   1.000
_cell.angle_alpha   90.00
_cell.angle_beta   90.00
_cell.angle_gamma   90.00
#
_symmetry.space_group_name_H-M   'P 1'
#
loop_
_entity.id
_entity.type
_entity.pdbx_description
1 polymer ?
#
loop_
_entity_poly.entity_id
_entity_poly.type
_entity_poly.pdbx_seq_one_letter_code
_entity_poly.pdbx_strand_id
1 'polypeptide(L)'
;LNKKSDYSILNEVTKRDLSRHFILANDKNYKKMKKLILNITLLIPVLLFSQINTSKKKVLMVVSSYGKDMGASRPGYEFDEFSQAYLVFKANNLKVDVASPKGGKVEPDQYNKDKLYNQKLLEDQEALNLLKNTKPTASVNAEDYDAIYIVGGKGAMFDLPFDPSLQDIILKLYNRENTVIASVCHGPAVFANVKYNDKYIIKDIALTGFTNMEEELFGKKWVKEFPFSLEDQLTSRGAFFKQTDFMLSKVVVSGKFVTGQNPFSTAKSAEEVVQTLGLQLVNRELYTDERSVLLIQDILDETTTIDDAKAVLNKDVSQYDIPLMAIYGYYKILVANDKRKDLVKGTELVELTSPYFFNEDLQLLLAKTYVKIDNKEKATQVAKDLISKNLLKEEAEKLLRDIK
;
A
#
# COMPACT_ATOMS: atom_id res chain seq x y z
N LEU A 1 -52.77 51.16 26.01
CA LEU A 1 -53.92 51.87 25.42
C LEU A 1 -53.91 51.72 23.93
N ASN A 2 -54.99 51.13 23.45
CA ASN A 2 -55.43 50.82 22.06
C ASN A 2 -55.06 51.83 20.96
N LYS A 3 -54.62 51.24 19.82
CA LYS A 3 -55.04 51.63 18.48
C LYS A 3 -55.04 50.40 17.60
N LYS A 4 -56.18 49.71 17.57
CA LYS A 4 -56.68 48.91 16.39
C LYS A 4 -57.80 49.76 15.80
N SER A 5 -57.79 49.90 14.52
CA SER A 5 -58.78 50.25 13.51
C SER A 5 -58.18 51.26 12.52
N ASP A 6 -57.99 50.82 11.32
CA ASP A 6 -58.15 51.49 10.03
C ASP A 6 -57.34 50.85 8.92
N TYR A 7 -57.69 49.62 8.58
CA TYR A 7 -57.17 48.95 7.35
C TYR A 7 -58.18 47.93 6.81
N SER A 8 -59.47 48.30 6.73
CA SER A 8 -60.47 47.34 6.22
C SER A 8 -61.28 47.81 5.00
N ILE A 9 -60.99 48.98 4.38
CA ILE A 9 -61.84 49.54 3.28
C ILE A 9 -61.06 49.64 1.95
N LEU A 10 -59.77 49.42 1.89
CA LEU A 10 -58.98 49.54 0.62
C LEU A 10 -58.67 48.23 -0.08
N ASN A 11 -59.22 47.08 0.32
CA ASN A 11 -58.84 45.75 -0.18
C ASN A 11 -59.94 45.07 -1.03
N GLU A 12 -61.10 45.69 -1.32
CA GLU A 12 -62.15 45.02 -2.12
C GLU A 12 -62.27 45.49 -3.61
N VAL A 13 -61.67 46.61 -4.01
CA VAL A 13 -61.78 47.13 -5.38
C VAL A 13 -60.64 46.69 -6.29
N THR A 14 -59.52 46.25 -5.74
CA THR A 14 -58.36 45.83 -6.56
C THR A 14 -58.27 44.33 -6.86
N LYS A 15 -59.16 43.51 -6.30
CA LYS A 15 -59.15 42.05 -6.50
C LYS A 15 -59.95 41.57 -7.73
N ARG A 16 -60.83 42.38 -8.34
CA ARG A 16 -61.64 41.92 -9.49
C ARG A 16 -61.02 42.22 -10.84
N ASP A 17 -60.15 43.19 -10.98
CA ASP A 17 -59.53 43.50 -12.28
C ASP A 17 -58.20 42.84 -12.56
N LEU A 18 -57.52 42.40 -11.52
CA LEU A 18 -56.24 41.66 -11.67
C LEU A 18 -56.43 40.16 -12.02
N SER A 19 -57.61 39.58 -11.73
CA SER A 19 -57.86 38.14 -11.97
C SER A 19 -58.16 37.84 -13.46
N ARG A 20 -58.64 38.76 -14.27
CA ARG A 20 -58.91 38.51 -15.71
C ARG A 20 -57.70 38.68 -16.61
N HIS A 21 -56.70 39.47 -16.26
CA HIS A 21 -55.46 39.58 -17.02
C HIS A 21 -54.42 38.48 -16.67
N PHE A 22 -54.50 37.91 -15.45
CA PHE A 22 -53.61 36.81 -15.07
C PHE A 22 -54.00 35.44 -15.67
N ILE A 23 -55.28 35.24 -16.01
CA ILE A 23 -55.74 33.93 -16.52
C ILE A 23 -55.41 33.78 -18.01
N LEU A 24 -55.33 34.86 -18.81
CA LEU A 24 -54.98 34.79 -20.24
C LEU A 24 -53.49 34.83 -20.52
N ALA A 25 -52.67 35.35 -19.59
CA ALA A 25 -51.22 35.34 -19.71
C ALA A 25 -50.60 33.98 -19.26
N ASN A 26 -51.30 33.23 -18.37
CA ASN A 26 -50.79 31.98 -17.85
C ASN A 26 -50.93 30.81 -18.81
N ASP A 27 -51.90 30.84 -19.72
CA ASP A 27 -52.16 29.70 -20.64
C ASP A 27 -51.12 29.62 -21.78
N LYS A 28 -50.63 30.75 -22.26
CA LYS A 28 -49.56 30.79 -23.29
C LYS A 28 -48.19 30.43 -22.71
N ASN A 29 -47.91 30.89 -21.51
CA ASN A 29 -46.66 30.55 -20.84
C ASN A 29 -46.66 29.09 -20.30
N TYR A 30 -47.79 28.58 -19.85
CA TYR A 30 -47.95 27.20 -19.40
C TYR A 30 -47.79 26.20 -20.57
N LYS A 31 -48.32 26.53 -21.79
CA LYS A 31 -48.12 25.71 -22.99
C LYS A 31 -46.69 25.76 -23.51
N LYS A 32 -45.99 26.92 -23.38
CA LYS A 32 -44.56 27.04 -23.70
C LYS A 32 -43.67 26.29 -22.72
N MET A 33 -44.00 26.37 -21.43
CA MET A 33 -43.28 25.66 -20.35
C MET A 33 -43.52 24.15 -20.42
N LYS A 34 -44.73 23.66 -20.73
CA LYS A 34 -44.98 22.23 -21.01
C LYS A 34 -44.21 21.72 -22.22
N LYS A 35 -44.08 22.48 -23.31
CA LYS A 35 -43.24 22.09 -24.46
C LYS A 35 -41.75 22.10 -24.13
N LEU A 36 -41.29 23.03 -23.26
CA LEU A 36 -39.89 23.09 -22.83
C LEU A 36 -39.57 21.93 -21.87
N ILE A 37 -40.47 21.63 -20.93
CA ILE A 37 -40.32 20.50 -20.00
C ILE A 37 -40.40 19.16 -20.75
N LEU A 38 -41.29 19.03 -21.77
CA LEU A 38 -41.37 17.81 -22.55
C LEU A 38 -40.13 17.57 -23.42
N ASN A 39 -39.49 18.63 -23.93
CA ASN A 39 -38.23 18.51 -24.67
C ASN A 39 -37.02 18.24 -23.76
N ILE A 40 -37.03 18.73 -22.53
CA ILE A 40 -35.99 18.43 -21.53
C ILE A 40 -36.13 17.01 -21.02
N THR A 41 -37.36 16.52 -20.79
CA THR A 41 -37.62 15.12 -20.35
C THR A 41 -37.32 14.11 -21.45
N LEU A 42 -37.33 14.45 -22.73
CA LEU A 42 -36.92 13.56 -23.83
C LEU A 42 -35.39 13.54 -24.04
N LEU A 43 -34.65 14.57 -23.59
CA LEU A 43 -33.18 14.64 -23.67
C LEU A 43 -32.49 13.97 -22.47
N ILE A 44 -33.16 13.92 -21.32
CA ILE A 44 -32.59 13.27 -20.10
C ILE A 44 -32.37 11.76 -20.26
N PRO A 45 -33.24 10.95 -20.91
CA PRO A 45 -32.95 9.54 -21.14
C PRO A 45 -31.77 9.30 -22.09
N VAL A 46 -31.51 10.21 -23.04
CA VAL A 46 -30.38 10.06 -23.98
C VAL A 46 -29.04 10.34 -23.31
N LEU A 47 -29.01 11.21 -22.29
CA LEU A 47 -27.80 11.48 -21.49
C LEU A 47 -27.56 10.42 -20.40
N LEU A 48 -28.62 9.75 -19.92
CA LEU A 48 -28.54 8.65 -18.95
C LEU A 48 -28.27 7.30 -19.61
N PHE A 49 -28.42 7.15 -20.93
CA PHE A 49 -28.09 5.92 -21.67
C PHE A 49 -26.74 5.96 -22.40
N SER A 50 -25.92 6.99 -22.18
CA SER A 50 -24.48 6.82 -22.32
C SER A 50 -23.96 5.97 -21.16
N GLN A 51 -24.46 4.77 -21.00
CA GLN A 51 -23.68 3.70 -20.42
C GLN A 51 -22.53 3.51 -21.40
N ILE A 52 -21.46 4.20 -21.12
CA ILE A 52 -20.16 3.83 -21.64
C ILE A 52 -20.03 2.35 -21.28
N ASN A 53 -20.09 1.51 -22.29
CA ASN A 53 -19.76 0.11 -22.17
C ASN A 53 -18.24 0.08 -21.93
N THR A 54 -17.83 0.53 -20.73
CA THR A 54 -16.45 0.50 -20.33
C THR A 54 -16.12 -0.98 -20.15
N SER A 55 -15.49 -1.55 -21.17
CA SER A 55 -14.84 -2.85 -20.98
C SER A 55 -14.08 -2.78 -19.67
N LYS A 56 -14.29 -3.77 -18.79
CA LYS A 56 -13.59 -3.80 -17.50
C LYS A 56 -12.10 -3.64 -17.73
N LYS A 57 -11.49 -2.66 -17.06
CA LYS A 57 -10.04 -2.48 -17.08
C LYS A 57 -9.33 -3.77 -16.72
N LYS A 58 -8.19 -4.03 -17.36
CA LYS A 58 -7.47 -5.29 -17.22
C LYS A 58 -6.03 -5.06 -16.78
N VAL A 59 -5.63 -5.77 -15.73
CA VAL A 59 -4.28 -5.73 -15.16
C VAL A 59 -3.56 -7.06 -15.46
N LEU A 60 -2.34 -6.94 -15.94
CA LEU A 60 -1.40 -8.05 -16.01
C LEU A 60 -0.55 -8.05 -14.73
N MET A 61 -0.77 -9.00 -13.84
CA MET A 61 0.17 -9.23 -12.74
C MET A 61 1.30 -10.12 -13.20
N VAL A 62 2.54 -9.76 -12.90
CA VAL A 62 3.73 -10.54 -13.29
C VAL A 62 4.46 -11.00 -12.05
N VAL A 63 4.78 -12.28 -12.01
CA VAL A 63 5.53 -12.93 -10.94
C VAL A 63 6.77 -13.65 -11.49
N SER A 64 7.79 -13.82 -10.67
CA SER A 64 8.99 -14.58 -11.04
C SER A 64 8.69 -16.07 -11.30
N SER A 65 9.38 -16.64 -12.27
CA SER A 65 9.45 -18.10 -12.51
C SER A 65 10.65 -18.76 -11.85
N TYR A 66 11.45 -18.02 -11.06
CA TYR A 66 12.73 -18.52 -10.55
C TYR A 66 12.56 -19.47 -9.36
N GLY A 67 11.50 -19.28 -8.57
CA GLY A 67 11.20 -19.99 -7.32
C GLY A 67 11.28 -21.51 -7.41
N LYS A 68 11.84 -22.11 -6.35
CA LYS A 68 11.87 -23.57 -6.17
C LYS A 68 11.92 -23.93 -4.70
N ASP A 69 11.14 -24.96 -4.34
CA ASP A 69 11.04 -25.50 -2.97
C ASP A 69 10.65 -24.39 -1.95
N MET A 70 9.66 -23.59 -2.30
CA MET A 70 9.18 -22.45 -1.50
C MET A 70 10.31 -21.53 -1.01
N GLY A 71 11.24 -21.18 -1.90
CA GLY A 71 12.36 -20.31 -1.63
C GLY A 71 13.58 -20.99 -0.98
N ALA A 72 13.51 -22.26 -0.62
CA ALA A 72 14.63 -22.96 0.02
C ALA A 72 15.81 -23.19 -0.94
N SER A 73 15.54 -23.64 -2.17
CA SER A 73 16.54 -23.88 -3.19
C SER A 73 16.79 -22.68 -4.10
N ARG A 74 15.72 -21.94 -4.46
CA ARG A 74 15.76 -20.69 -5.21
C ARG A 74 14.63 -19.79 -4.75
N PRO A 75 14.87 -18.47 -4.61
CA PRO A 75 13.84 -17.56 -4.14
C PRO A 75 12.73 -17.41 -5.19
N GLY A 76 11.50 -17.33 -4.72
CA GLY A 76 10.31 -17.14 -5.51
C GLY A 76 9.80 -15.71 -5.51
N TYR A 77 8.52 -15.57 -5.87
CA TYR A 77 7.80 -14.31 -5.71
C TYR A 77 7.25 -14.20 -4.27
N GLU A 78 6.95 -12.97 -3.85
CA GLU A 78 6.37 -12.69 -2.54
C GLU A 78 4.85 -12.92 -2.57
N PHE A 79 4.39 -13.93 -1.84
CA PHE A 79 2.97 -14.33 -1.83
C PHE A 79 2.07 -13.26 -1.20
N ASP A 80 2.54 -12.62 -0.12
CA ASP A 80 1.82 -11.55 0.58
C ASP A 80 1.52 -10.38 -0.38
N GLU A 81 2.48 -10.02 -1.24
CA GLU A 81 2.33 -8.96 -2.23
C GLU A 81 1.33 -9.34 -3.33
N PHE A 82 1.43 -10.56 -3.85
CA PHE A 82 0.48 -11.04 -4.83
C PHE A 82 -0.95 -11.02 -4.26
N SER A 83 -1.11 -11.56 -3.05
CA SER A 83 -2.41 -11.66 -2.38
C SER A 83 -3.07 -10.30 -2.20
N GLN A 84 -2.35 -9.35 -1.63
CA GLN A 84 -2.88 -8.01 -1.37
C GLN A 84 -3.25 -7.28 -2.67
N ALA A 85 -2.36 -7.26 -3.66
CA ALA A 85 -2.61 -6.57 -4.93
C ALA A 85 -3.77 -7.20 -5.70
N TYR A 86 -3.81 -8.53 -5.81
CA TYR A 86 -4.91 -9.25 -6.46
C TYR A 86 -6.26 -8.95 -5.83
N LEU A 87 -6.35 -8.98 -4.50
CA LEU A 87 -7.59 -8.70 -3.78
C LEU A 87 -8.06 -7.25 -3.96
N VAL A 88 -7.14 -6.29 -4.00
CA VAL A 88 -7.46 -4.89 -4.30
C VAL A 88 -8.01 -4.77 -5.73
N PHE A 89 -7.36 -5.35 -6.73
CA PHE A 89 -7.83 -5.30 -8.12
C PHE A 89 -9.19 -5.98 -8.29
N LYS A 90 -9.39 -7.14 -7.67
CA LYS A 90 -10.66 -7.88 -7.71
C LYS A 90 -11.80 -7.08 -7.05
N ALA A 91 -11.54 -6.48 -5.89
CA ALA A 91 -12.53 -5.64 -5.18
C ALA A 91 -12.95 -4.40 -6.01
N ASN A 92 -12.04 -3.87 -6.82
CA ASN A 92 -12.30 -2.75 -7.72
C ASN A 92 -12.76 -3.18 -9.12
N ASN A 93 -13.19 -4.45 -9.27
CA ASN A 93 -13.78 -5.00 -10.50
C ASN A 93 -12.85 -4.97 -11.73
N LEU A 94 -11.54 -4.97 -11.53
CA LEU A 94 -10.58 -5.15 -12.61
C LEU A 94 -10.48 -6.64 -12.98
N LYS A 95 -10.25 -6.93 -14.26
CA LYS A 95 -9.86 -8.27 -14.68
C LYS A 95 -8.37 -8.46 -14.44
N VAL A 96 -7.98 -9.61 -13.92
CA VAL A 96 -6.58 -9.94 -13.67
C VAL A 96 -6.19 -11.16 -14.48
N ASP A 97 -5.08 -11.03 -15.21
CA ASP A 97 -4.32 -12.16 -15.73
C ASP A 97 -2.97 -12.22 -15.01
N VAL A 98 -2.37 -13.41 -14.95
CA VAL A 98 -1.04 -13.59 -14.35
C VAL A 98 -0.09 -14.16 -15.40
N ALA A 99 1.08 -13.52 -15.49
CA ALA A 99 2.17 -13.99 -16.34
C ALA A 99 3.45 -14.22 -15.54
N SER A 100 4.33 -15.00 -16.10
CA SER A 100 5.69 -15.20 -15.60
C SER A 100 6.63 -15.49 -16.78
N PRO A 101 7.95 -15.29 -16.66
CA PRO A 101 8.87 -15.49 -17.78
C PRO A 101 8.68 -16.84 -18.50
N LYS A 102 8.53 -17.93 -17.77
CA LYS A 102 8.40 -19.29 -18.34
C LYS A 102 6.95 -19.76 -18.53
N GLY A 103 5.98 -19.08 -17.91
CA GLY A 103 4.61 -19.58 -17.81
C GLY A 103 4.48 -20.84 -16.94
N GLY A 104 3.23 -21.33 -16.83
CA GLY A 104 2.91 -22.51 -16.03
C GLY A 104 2.89 -22.23 -14.53
N LYS A 105 3.15 -23.27 -13.75
CA LYS A 105 3.13 -23.18 -12.29
C LYS A 105 4.33 -22.37 -11.77
N VAL A 106 4.08 -21.41 -10.89
CA VAL A 106 5.09 -20.62 -10.18
C VAL A 106 5.12 -20.98 -8.70
N GLU A 107 6.27 -20.80 -8.05
CA GLU A 107 6.43 -21.07 -6.63
C GLU A 107 6.79 -19.79 -5.86
N PRO A 108 6.05 -19.48 -4.78
CA PRO A 108 6.38 -18.36 -3.90
C PRO A 108 7.55 -18.69 -2.96
N ASP A 109 8.04 -17.68 -2.26
CA ASP A 109 8.77 -17.86 -1.01
C ASP A 109 7.84 -18.37 0.10
N GLN A 110 8.43 -18.78 1.26
CA GLN A 110 7.63 -19.10 2.44
C GLN A 110 6.83 -17.89 2.90
N TYR A 111 5.57 -18.10 3.22
CA TYR A 111 4.64 -17.05 3.66
C TYR A 111 3.78 -17.52 4.84
N ASN A 112 3.23 -16.57 5.59
CA ASN A 112 2.31 -16.86 6.68
C ASN A 112 0.88 -17.05 6.13
N LYS A 113 0.37 -18.28 6.24
CA LYS A 113 -0.99 -18.63 5.77
C LYS A 113 -2.09 -18.01 6.63
N ASP A 114 -1.79 -17.61 7.86
CA ASP A 114 -2.76 -17.09 8.81
C ASP A 114 -3.05 -15.60 8.60
N LYS A 115 -2.29 -14.91 7.76
CA LYS A 115 -2.61 -13.54 7.38
C LYS A 115 -3.91 -13.51 6.57
N LEU A 116 -4.81 -12.60 6.92
CA LEU A 116 -6.17 -12.53 6.37
C LEU A 116 -6.21 -12.46 4.84
N TYR A 117 -5.32 -11.70 4.22
CA TYR A 117 -5.23 -11.61 2.76
C TYR A 117 -4.73 -12.91 2.13
N ASN A 118 -3.87 -13.66 2.79
CA ASN A 118 -3.42 -14.96 2.33
C ASN A 118 -4.51 -16.02 2.46
N GLN A 119 -5.26 -16.01 3.58
CA GLN A 119 -6.42 -16.88 3.76
C GLN A 119 -7.44 -16.66 2.64
N LYS A 120 -7.83 -15.38 2.40
CA LYS A 120 -8.77 -15.02 1.33
C LYS A 120 -8.29 -15.45 -0.06
N LEU A 121 -6.99 -15.32 -0.34
CA LEU A 121 -6.44 -15.76 -1.62
C LEU A 121 -6.44 -17.29 -1.75
N LEU A 122 -6.08 -18.01 -0.68
CA LEU A 122 -6.06 -19.48 -0.68
C LEU A 122 -7.45 -20.09 -0.83
N GLU A 123 -8.51 -19.36 -0.51
CA GLU A 123 -9.90 -19.74 -0.77
C GLU A 123 -10.37 -19.39 -2.19
N ASP A 124 -9.65 -18.52 -2.89
CA ASP A 124 -9.98 -18.06 -4.24
C ASP A 124 -9.44 -19.02 -5.32
N GLN A 125 -10.29 -19.91 -5.81
CA GLN A 125 -9.90 -20.91 -6.82
C GLN A 125 -9.48 -20.28 -8.16
N GLU A 126 -10.02 -19.10 -8.51
CA GLU A 126 -9.60 -18.35 -9.71
C GLU A 126 -8.15 -17.89 -9.57
N ALA A 127 -7.81 -17.26 -8.43
CA ALA A 127 -6.45 -16.81 -8.15
C ALA A 127 -5.45 -17.96 -8.14
N LEU A 128 -5.79 -19.08 -7.48
CA LEU A 128 -4.94 -20.27 -7.44
C LEU A 128 -4.75 -20.89 -8.81
N ASN A 129 -5.78 -20.89 -9.67
CA ASN A 129 -5.68 -21.37 -11.03
C ASN A 129 -4.78 -20.46 -11.89
N LEU A 130 -4.86 -19.14 -11.71
CA LEU A 130 -3.97 -18.18 -12.38
C LEU A 130 -2.49 -18.43 -12.02
N LEU A 131 -2.18 -18.66 -10.74
CA LEU A 131 -0.81 -18.97 -10.27
C LEU A 131 -0.31 -20.36 -10.71
N LYS A 132 -1.22 -21.31 -10.87
CA LYS A 132 -0.89 -22.65 -11.40
C LYS A 132 -0.64 -22.65 -12.90
N ASN A 133 -1.27 -21.73 -13.63
CA ASN A 133 -1.27 -21.67 -15.09
C ASN A 133 -0.93 -20.26 -15.58
N THR A 134 0.20 -19.69 -15.12
CA THR A 134 0.63 -18.37 -15.57
C THR A 134 0.89 -18.37 -17.07
N LYS A 135 0.62 -17.25 -17.74
CA LYS A 135 0.97 -17.07 -19.16
C LYS A 135 2.48 -16.88 -19.29
N PRO A 136 3.17 -17.55 -20.21
CA PRO A 136 4.54 -17.14 -20.52
C PRO A 136 4.54 -15.72 -21.09
N THR A 137 5.46 -14.85 -20.63
CA THR A 137 5.52 -13.44 -21.07
C THR A 137 5.58 -13.33 -22.60
N ALA A 138 6.26 -14.26 -23.27
CA ALA A 138 6.35 -14.33 -24.73
C ALA A 138 4.99 -14.51 -25.45
N SER A 139 3.94 -14.97 -24.75
CA SER A 139 2.60 -15.15 -25.31
C SER A 139 1.64 -14.01 -24.98
N VAL A 140 2.09 -13.01 -24.23
CA VAL A 140 1.25 -11.88 -23.77
C VAL A 140 1.17 -10.83 -24.86
N ASN A 141 -0.07 -10.44 -25.23
CA ASN A 141 -0.30 -9.25 -26.04
C ASN A 141 -0.53 -8.05 -25.10
N ALA A 142 0.40 -7.09 -25.10
CA ALA A 142 0.33 -5.90 -24.24
C ALA A 142 -0.92 -5.01 -24.51
N GLU A 143 -1.48 -5.07 -25.72
CA GLU A 143 -2.66 -4.29 -26.09
C GLU A 143 -3.93 -4.71 -25.31
N ASP A 144 -3.92 -5.91 -24.73
CA ASP A 144 -5.04 -6.43 -23.95
C ASP A 144 -5.13 -5.87 -22.55
N TYR A 145 -4.12 -5.09 -22.08
CA TYR A 145 -4.01 -4.66 -20.70
C TYR A 145 -3.93 -3.14 -20.56
N ASP A 146 -4.60 -2.62 -19.54
CA ASP A 146 -4.55 -1.21 -19.15
C ASP A 146 -3.44 -0.93 -18.15
N ALA A 147 -3.02 -1.95 -17.40
CA ALA A 147 -1.93 -1.85 -16.44
C ALA A 147 -1.11 -3.15 -16.38
N ILE A 148 0.15 -2.99 -15.99
CA ILE A 148 1.02 -4.08 -15.54
C ILE A 148 1.39 -3.85 -14.08
N TYR A 149 1.36 -4.90 -13.26
CA TYR A 149 1.76 -4.88 -11.86
C TYR A 149 2.81 -5.96 -11.60
N ILE A 150 4.05 -5.54 -11.35
CA ILE A 150 5.18 -6.44 -11.12
C ILE A 150 5.29 -6.73 -9.63
N VAL A 151 5.00 -7.95 -9.26
CA VAL A 151 5.13 -8.45 -7.87
C VAL A 151 6.60 -8.65 -7.56
N GLY A 152 7.00 -8.33 -6.33
CA GLY A 152 8.37 -8.53 -5.89
C GLY A 152 8.65 -9.95 -5.39
N GLY A 153 9.39 -10.04 -4.31
CA GLY A 153 10.07 -11.24 -3.86
C GLY A 153 11.47 -11.35 -4.47
N LYS A 154 12.35 -12.03 -3.78
CA LYS A 154 13.78 -12.09 -4.17
C LYS A 154 14.00 -12.75 -5.52
N GLY A 155 13.09 -13.64 -5.96
CA GLY A 155 13.12 -14.27 -7.28
C GLY A 155 13.06 -13.26 -8.43
N ALA A 156 12.35 -12.14 -8.23
CA ALA A 156 12.23 -11.09 -9.22
C ALA A 156 13.60 -10.50 -9.66
N MET A 157 14.61 -10.54 -8.78
CA MET A 157 15.96 -10.09 -9.08
C MET A 157 16.69 -10.97 -10.11
N PHE A 158 16.32 -12.26 -10.22
CA PHE A 158 17.06 -13.25 -11.00
C PHE A 158 16.56 -13.43 -12.44
N ASP A 159 15.26 -13.25 -12.68
CA ASP A 159 14.69 -13.51 -14.00
C ASP A 159 14.01 -12.30 -14.66
N LEU A 160 13.29 -11.46 -13.91
CA LEU A 160 12.50 -10.39 -14.51
C LEU A 160 13.33 -9.32 -15.25
N PRO A 161 14.49 -8.87 -14.76
CA PRO A 161 15.32 -7.90 -15.47
C PRO A 161 15.87 -8.39 -16.81
N PHE A 162 15.92 -9.71 -17.00
CA PHE A 162 16.56 -10.37 -18.14
C PHE A 162 15.56 -11.01 -19.11
N ASP A 163 14.25 -10.82 -18.89
CA ASP A 163 13.20 -11.31 -19.78
C ASP A 163 12.89 -10.29 -20.90
N PRO A 164 13.34 -10.54 -22.15
CA PRO A 164 13.12 -9.61 -23.26
C PRO A 164 11.63 -9.41 -23.58
N SER A 165 10.82 -10.46 -23.41
CA SER A 165 9.37 -10.38 -23.68
C SER A 165 8.67 -9.48 -22.66
N LEU A 166 9.07 -9.53 -21.39
CA LEU A 166 8.54 -8.63 -20.36
C LEU A 166 8.97 -7.17 -20.61
N GLN A 167 10.22 -6.97 -21.05
CA GLN A 167 10.70 -5.64 -21.42
C GLN A 167 9.88 -5.07 -22.60
N ASP A 168 9.56 -5.87 -23.61
CA ASP A 168 8.72 -5.46 -24.75
C ASP A 168 7.29 -5.11 -24.32
N ILE A 169 6.68 -5.90 -23.43
CA ILE A 169 5.36 -5.60 -22.84
C ILE A 169 5.39 -4.24 -22.15
N ILE A 170 6.39 -3.99 -21.31
CA ILE A 170 6.55 -2.73 -20.57
C ILE A 170 6.72 -1.57 -21.56
N LEU A 171 7.54 -1.72 -22.62
CA LEU A 171 7.74 -0.68 -23.63
C LEU A 171 6.46 -0.35 -24.40
N LYS A 172 5.65 -1.36 -24.74
CA LYS A 172 4.35 -1.14 -25.41
C LYS A 172 3.40 -0.37 -24.50
N LEU A 173 3.32 -0.71 -23.21
CA LEU A 173 2.53 0.04 -22.23
C LEU A 173 3.11 1.44 -21.98
N TYR A 174 4.44 1.59 -21.99
CA TYR A 174 5.09 2.89 -21.83
C TYR A 174 4.71 3.86 -22.96
N ASN A 175 4.65 3.37 -24.19
CA ASN A 175 4.34 4.19 -25.37
C ASN A 175 2.85 4.43 -25.57
N ARG A 176 1.95 3.72 -24.89
CA ARG A 176 0.51 3.87 -24.98
C ARG A 176 -0.01 4.79 -23.87
N GLU A 177 -0.89 5.73 -24.21
CA GLU A 177 -1.54 6.61 -23.25
C GLU A 177 -2.53 5.85 -22.35
N ASN A 178 -2.86 6.41 -21.21
CA ASN A 178 -3.85 5.88 -20.25
C ASN A 178 -3.54 4.46 -19.75
N THR A 179 -2.26 4.12 -19.66
CA THR A 179 -1.77 2.87 -19.09
C THR A 179 -0.99 3.11 -17.81
N VAL A 180 -0.89 2.09 -16.96
CA VAL A 180 -0.14 2.16 -15.70
C VAL A 180 0.93 1.07 -15.67
N ILE A 181 2.13 1.44 -15.24
CA ILE A 181 3.27 0.54 -15.04
C ILE A 181 3.58 0.55 -13.56
N ALA A 182 3.26 -0.54 -12.88
CA ALA A 182 3.40 -0.63 -11.44
C ALA A 182 4.31 -1.77 -10.99
N SER A 183 4.92 -1.60 -9.83
CA SER A 183 5.77 -2.62 -9.22
C SER A 183 5.90 -2.39 -7.71
N VAL A 184 6.29 -3.43 -6.98
CA VAL A 184 6.50 -3.35 -5.52
C VAL A 184 7.74 -4.13 -5.11
N CYS A 185 8.38 -3.69 -4.02
CA CYS A 185 9.50 -4.40 -3.37
C CYS A 185 10.70 -4.61 -4.33
N HIS A 186 11.02 -5.86 -4.69
CA HIS A 186 12.03 -6.19 -5.70
C HIS A 186 11.51 -6.12 -7.15
N GLY A 187 10.20 -5.96 -7.36
CA GLY A 187 9.60 -5.86 -8.70
C GLY A 187 10.21 -4.80 -9.60
N PRO A 188 10.59 -3.60 -9.10
CA PRO A 188 11.24 -2.56 -9.90
C PRO A 188 12.57 -2.99 -10.56
N ALA A 189 13.17 -4.12 -10.16
CA ALA A 189 14.36 -4.66 -10.81
C ALA A 189 14.19 -4.83 -12.32
N VAL A 190 12.97 -5.10 -12.79
CA VAL A 190 12.65 -5.23 -14.22
C VAL A 190 13.03 -3.98 -15.01
N PHE A 191 12.95 -2.79 -14.42
CA PHE A 191 13.24 -1.52 -15.08
C PHE A 191 14.73 -1.27 -15.34
N ALA A 192 15.61 -2.02 -14.68
CA ALA A 192 17.07 -1.86 -14.78
C ALA A 192 17.61 -1.94 -16.22
N ASN A 193 16.91 -2.69 -17.09
CA ASN A 193 17.35 -2.96 -18.46
C ASN A 193 16.37 -2.48 -19.54
N VAL A 194 15.26 -1.81 -19.18
CA VAL A 194 14.27 -1.34 -20.15
C VAL A 194 14.69 0.01 -20.73
N LYS A 195 14.88 0.04 -22.05
CA LYS A 195 15.26 1.27 -22.78
C LYS A 195 14.27 1.61 -23.87
N TYR A 196 14.04 2.89 -24.06
CA TYR A 196 13.35 3.47 -25.20
C TYR A 196 14.22 4.56 -25.85
N ASN A 197 14.49 4.41 -27.15
CA ASN A 197 15.40 5.31 -27.87
C ASN A 197 16.77 5.51 -27.15
N ASP A 198 17.40 4.38 -26.79
CA ASP A 198 18.68 4.31 -26.06
C ASP A 198 18.73 4.93 -24.66
N LYS A 199 17.60 5.40 -24.14
CA LYS A 199 17.49 5.94 -22.79
C LYS A 199 16.68 4.96 -21.89
N TYR A 200 17.12 4.80 -20.65
CA TYR A 200 16.34 4.05 -19.69
C TYR A 200 14.97 4.73 -19.45
N ILE A 201 13.88 3.97 -19.46
CA ILE A 201 12.53 4.52 -19.29
C ILE A 201 12.30 5.16 -17.93
N ILE A 202 13.15 4.82 -16.95
CA ILE A 202 13.10 5.36 -15.59
C ILE A 202 14.00 6.60 -15.41
N LYS A 203 14.71 7.03 -16.44
CA LYS A 203 15.54 8.24 -16.35
C LYS A 203 14.67 9.45 -16.04
N ASP A 204 15.06 10.21 -15.03
CA ASP A 204 14.35 11.40 -14.52
C ASP A 204 12.96 11.09 -13.94
N ILE A 205 12.65 9.81 -13.63
CA ILE A 205 11.42 9.36 -13.02
C ILE A 205 11.65 9.15 -11.51
N ALA A 206 10.72 9.67 -10.68
CA ALA A 206 10.70 9.33 -9.26
C ALA A 206 10.09 7.94 -9.08
N LEU A 207 10.79 7.08 -8.34
CA LEU A 207 10.32 5.73 -8.03
C LEU A 207 10.89 5.25 -6.69
N THR A 208 10.39 4.12 -6.23
CA THR A 208 10.88 3.41 -5.04
C THR A 208 10.93 1.90 -5.29
N GLY A 209 11.55 1.19 -4.40
CA GLY A 209 11.65 -0.26 -4.35
C GLY A 209 12.33 -0.67 -3.06
N PHE A 210 12.63 -1.97 -2.90
CA PHE A 210 13.33 -2.48 -1.73
C PHE A 210 14.70 -1.82 -1.61
N THR A 211 14.98 -1.23 -0.45
CA THR A 211 16.14 -0.36 -0.25
C THR A 211 17.39 -1.14 0.14
N ASN A 212 18.56 -0.53 -0.01
CA ASN A 212 19.82 -1.13 0.48
C ASN A 212 19.79 -1.41 1.98
N MET A 213 19.15 -0.53 2.77
CA MET A 213 18.95 -0.75 4.22
C MET A 213 18.09 -1.99 4.48
N GLU A 214 17.02 -2.15 3.75
CA GLU A 214 16.14 -3.31 3.87
C GLU A 214 16.85 -4.60 3.42
N GLU A 215 17.71 -4.53 2.39
CA GLU A 215 18.55 -5.67 1.99
C GLU A 215 19.54 -6.07 3.07
N GLU A 216 20.20 -5.12 3.70
CA GLU A 216 21.13 -5.38 4.80
C GLU A 216 20.43 -6.10 5.96
N LEU A 217 19.22 -5.66 6.30
CA LEU A 217 18.48 -6.20 7.44
C LEU A 217 17.76 -7.52 7.13
N PHE A 218 17.18 -7.66 5.92
CA PHE A 218 16.22 -8.73 5.60
C PHE A 218 16.58 -9.57 4.38
N GLY A 219 17.59 -9.19 3.61
CA GLY A 219 18.00 -9.86 2.36
C GLY A 219 18.53 -11.27 2.56
N LYS A 220 19.14 -11.56 3.72
CA LYS A 220 19.68 -12.88 4.09
C LYS A 220 20.72 -13.42 3.09
N LYS A 221 20.66 -14.73 2.80
CA LYS A 221 21.65 -15.39 1.94
C LYS A 221 21.61 -14.94 0.48
N TRP A 222 20.43 -14.55 -0.04
CA TRP A 222 20.24 -14.31 -1.46
C TRP A 222 20.85 -12.99 -1.96
N VAL A 223 21.03 -12.00 -1.10
CA VAL A 223 21.62 -10.69 -1.45
C VAL A 223 22.99 -10.84 -2.14
N LYS A 224 23.80 -11.82 -1.69
CA LYS A 224 25.13 -12.05 -2.26
C LYS A 224 25.10 -12.67 -3.66
N GLU A 225 23.94 -13.22 -4.04
CA GLU A 225 23.71 -13.87 -5.34
C GLU A 225 23.00 -12.94 -6.33
N PHE A 226 22.50 -11.78 -5.87
CA PHE A 226 21.81 -10.83 -6.74
C PHE A 226 22.75 -10.30 -7.83
N PRO A 227 22.26 -10.15 -9.07
CA PRO A 227 23.07 -9.65 -10.18
C PRO A 227 23.46 -8.18 -10.00
N PHE A 228 22.74 -7.44 -9.15
CA PHE A 228 23.00 -6.04 -8.80
C PHE A 228 22.24 -5.67 -7.50
N SER A 229 22.65 -4.57 -6.85
CA SER A 229 21.84 -3.91 -5.82
C SER A 229 20.70 -3.14 -6.48
N LEU A 230 19.47 -3.35 -6.03
CA LEU A 230 18.28 -2.76 -6.66
C LEU A 230 18.32 -1.23 -6.64
N GLU A 231 18.44 -0.63 -5.45
CA GLU A 231 18.48 0.83 -5.28
C GLU A 231 19.60 1.47 -6.09
N ASP A 232 20.82 0.91 -6.02
CA ASP A 232 21.98 1.44 -6.73
C ASP A 232 21.79 1.34 -8.23
N GLN A 233 21.27 0.22 -8.73
CA GLN A 233 21.07 0.01 -10.15
C GLN A 233 20.05 0.98 -10.73
N LEU A 234 18.89 1.14 -10.07
CA LEU A 234 17.86 2.07 -10.53
C LEU A 234 18.36 3.52 -10.49
N THR A 235 19.08 3.91 -9.44
CA THR A 235 19.73 5.22 -9.31
C THR A 235 20.75 5.44 -10.42
N SER A 236 21.61 4.45 -10.71
CA SER A 236 22.59 4.53 -11.80
C SER A 236 21.96 4.67 -13.18
N ARG A 237 20.72 4.21 -13.35
CA ARG A 237 19.91 4.35 -14.59
C ARG A 237 19.20 5.71 -14.66
N GLY A 238 19.41 6.59 -13.69
CA GLY A 238 18.93 7.98 -13.67
C GLY A 238 17.58 8.17 -12.99
N ALA A 239 17.10 7.18 -12.24
CA ALA A 239 15.87 7.33 -11.44
C ALA A 239 16.12 8.23 -10.21
N PHE A 240 15.11 9.00 -9.83
CA PHE A 240 15.08 9.70 -8.55
C PHE A 240 14.51 8.74 -7.49
N PHE A 241 15.38 7.93 -6.91
CA PHE A 241 14.96 6.94 -5.91
C PHE A 241 14.47 7.64 -4.64
N LYS A 242 13.26 7.26 -4.18
CA LYS A 242 12.60 7.81 -3.01
C LYS A 242 12.38 6.69 -1.98
N GLN A 243 12.70 6.96 -0.73
CA GLN A 243 12.54 5.97 0.34
C GLN A 243 12.00 6.61 1.61
N THR A 244 11.45 5.79 2.47
CA THR A 244 11.17 6.05 3.87
C THR A 244 12.00 5.11 4.73
N ASP A 245 11.84 5.14 6.05
CA ASP A 245 12.53 4.21 6.94
C ASP A 245 12.18 2.74 6.57
N PHE A 246 13.05 1.80 6.94
CA PHE A 246 12.89 0.39 6.56
C PHE A 246 11.52 -0.17 6.96
N MET A 247 10.95 -1.00 6.12
CA MET A 247 9.67 -1.68 6.33
C MET A 247 8.48 -0.77 6.69
N LEU A 248 8.58 0.55 6.44
CA LEU A 248 7.43 1.44 6.43
C LEU A 248 6.82 1.53 5.02
N SER A 249 5.54 1.87 4.95
CA SER A 249 4.85 1.98 3.68
C SER A 249 5.27 3.24 2.94
N LYS A 250 5.78 3.07 1.71
CA LYS A 250 6.07 4.16 0.78
C LYS A 250 5.59 3.79 -0.59
N VAL A 251 4.72 4.63 -1.15
CA VAL A 251 4.30 4.54 -2.56
C VAL A 251 4.70 5.82 -3.27
N VAL A 252 5.22 5.68 -4.47
CA VAL A 252 5.60 6.80 -5.34
C VAL A 252 4.82 6.68 -6.64
N VAL A 253 4.10 7.74 -6.99
CA VAL A 253 3.41 7.90 -8.27
C VAL A 253 4.14 8.95 -9.09
N SER A 254 4.59 8.61 -10.28
CA SER A 254 5.30 9.50 -11.20
C SER A 254 4.79 9.28 -12.63
N GLY A 255 3.85 10.12 -13.06
CA GLY A 255 3.13 9.91 -14.31
C GLY A 255 2.40 8.56 -14.31
N LYS A 256 2.74 7.70 -15.25
CA LYS A 256 2.16 6.34 -15.34
C LYS A 256 2.85 5.30 -14.45
N PHE A 257 3.95 5.65 -13.78
CA PHE A 257 4.64 4.74 -12.90
C PHE A 257 4.08 4.80 -11.48
N VAL A 258 3.78 3.63 -10.91
CA VAL A 258 3.36 3.45 -9.52
C VAL A 258 4.29 2.42 -8.90
N THR A 259 5.05 2.81 -7.88
CA THR A 259 6.00 1.91 -7.23
C THR A 259 5.82 1.89 -5.72
N GLY A 260 5.91 0.70 -5.12
CA GLY A 260 5.88 0.48 -3.67
C GLY A 260 7.24 -0.01 -3.15
N GLN A 261 7.67 0.47 -1.98
CA GLN A 261 9.01 0.20 -1.45
C GLN A 261 9.20 -1.26 -1.02
N ASN A 262 8.23 -1.83 -0.33
CA ASN A 262 8.33 -3.11 0.37
C ASN A 262 6.94 -3.78 0.47
N PRO A 263 6.81 -4.99 1.04
CA PRO A 263 5.52 -5.69 1.16
C PRO A 263 4.40 -4.87 1.81
N PHE A 264 4.72 -4.00 2.77
CA PHE A 264 3.72 -3.14 3.43
C PHE A 264 3.25 -1.96 2.57
N SER A 265 3.85 -1.77 1.41
CA SER A 265 3.43 -0.78 0.41
C SER A 265 2.46 -1.37 -0.62
N THR A 266 2.21 -2.68 -0.58
CA THR A 266 1.54 -3.42 -1.66
C THR A 266 0.09 -2.99 -1.86
N ALA A 267 -0.73 -3.08 -0.82
CA ALA A 267 -2.14 -2.75 -0.94
C ALA A 267 -2.33 -1.30 -1.39
N LYS A 268 -1.56 -0.37 -0.80
CA LYS A 268 -1.59 1.05 -1.17
C LYS A 268 -1.14 1.28 -2.61
N SER A 269 -0.08 0.61 -3.09
CA SER A 269 0.36 0.73 -4.49
C SER A 269 -0.67 0.17 -5.48
N ALA A 270 -1.36 -0.91 -5.12
CA ALA A 270 -2.46 -1.44 -5.94
C ALA A 270 -3.66 -0.47 -5.99
N GLU A 271 -4.00 0.18 -4.88
CA GLU A 271 -5.00 1.25 -4.82
C GLU A 271 -4.62 2.44 -5.72
N GLU A 272 -3.35 2.86 -5.71
CA GLU A 272 -2.85 3.92 -6.59
C GLU A 272 -2.92 3.53 -8.07
N VAL A 273 -2.73 2.25 -8.41
CA VAL A 273 -2.98 1.76 -9.79
C VAL A 273 -4.44 1.96 -10.19
N VAL A 274 -5.39 1.60 -9.32
CA VAL A 274 -6.83 1.79 -9.56
C VAL A 274 -7.14 3.27 -9.82
N GLN A 275 -6.63 4.16 -8.98
CA GLN A 275 -6.85 5.61 -9.10
C GLN A 275 -6.17 6.20 -10.34
N THR A 276 -4.93 5.77 -10.65
CA THR A 276 -4.19 6.22 -11.85
C THR A 276 -4.86 5.76 -13.14
N LEU A 277 -5.58 4.64 -13.13
CA LEU A 277 -6.45 4.20 -14.24
C LEU A 277 -7.73 5.04 -14.38
N GLY A 278 -7.95 6.04 -13.51
CA GLY A 278 -9.13 6.90 -13.51
C GLY A 278 -10.37 6.25 -12.89
N LEU A 279 -10.21 5.19 -12.11
CA LEU A 279 -11.31 4.49 -11.46
C LEU A 279 -11.52 5.01 -10.04
N GLN A 280 -12.78 4.96 -9.59
CA GLN A 280 -13.11 5.26 -8.20
C GLN A 280 -12.72 4.06 -7.32
N LEU A 281 -11.92 4.32 -6.30
CA LEU A 281 -11.47 3.30 -5.36
C LEU A 281 -12.62 2.83 -4.48
N VAL A 282 -12.77 1.52 -4.33
CA VAL A 282 -13.67 0.91 -3.36
C VAL A 282 -13.00 0.95 -1.99
N ASN A 283 -13.70 1.48 -0.99
CA ASN A 283 -13.20 1.49 0.38
C ASN A 283 -13.08 0.07 0.91
N ARG A 284 -11.98 -0.21 1.59
CA ARG A 284 -11.73 -1.46 2.30
C ARG A 284 -11.25 -1.19 3.72
N GLU A 285 -11.37 -2.17 4.57
CA GLU A 285 -10.70 -2.14 5.86
C GLU A 285 -9.21 -2.45 5.69
N LEU A 286 -8.37 -1.76 6.47
CA LEU A 286 -6.95 -2.04 6.52
C LEU A 286 -6.70 -3.39 7.20
N TYR A 287 -5.68 -4.10 6.76
CA TYR A 287 -5.18 -5.29 7.45
C TYR A 287 -4.47 -4.92 8.76
N THR A 288 -4.31 -5.88 9.65
CA THR A 288 -3.68 -5.64 10.96
C THR A 288 -2.24 -5.15 10.83
N ASP A 289 -1.47 -5.71 9.90
CA ASP A 289 -0.10 -5.27 9.62
C ASP A 289 -0.05 -3.86 8.99
N GLU A 290 -0.97 -3.51 8.10
CA GLU A 290 -1.08 -2.14 7.57
C GLU A 290 -1.35 -1.12 8.69
N ARG A 291 -2.32 -1.40 9.58
CA ARG A 291 -2.61 -0.52 10.73
C ARG A 291 -1.41 -0.37 11.64
N SER A 292 -0.68 -1.46 11.88
CA SER A 292 0.52 -1.46 12.71
C SER A 292 1.63 -0.61 12.10
N VAL A 293 1.89 -0.76 10.82
CA VAL A 293 2.90 0.02 10.10
C VAL A 293 2.53 1.51 10.05
N LEU A 294 1.25 1.84 9.84
CA LEU A 294 0.79 3.23 9.89
C LEU A 294 0.96 3.82 11.30
N LEU A 295 0.59 3.09 12.36
CA LEU A 295 0.79 3.56 13.72
C LEU A 295 2.27 3.77 14.08
N ILE A 296 3.15 2.86 13.62
CA ILE A 296 4.60 3.04 13.77
C ILE A 296 5.04 4.30 13.05
N GLN A 297 4.60 4.50 11.82
CA GLN A 297 4.95 5.68 11.02
C GLN A 297 4.50 6.96 11.70
N ASP A 298 3.26 7.02 12.19
CA ASP A 298 2.70 8.17 12.90
C ASP A 298 3.51 8.51 14.18
N ILE A 299 3.99 7.50 14.90
CA ILE A 299 4.87 7.68 16.07
C ILE A 299 6.24 8.23 15.66
N LEU A 300 6.82 7.72 14.58
CA LEU A 300 8.13 8.17 14.09
C LEU A 300 8.10 9.57 13.51
N ASP A 301 7.02 9.91 12.80
CA ASP A 301 6.76 11.22 12.20
C ASP A 301 6.23 12.24 13.23
N GLU A 302 6.03 11.81 14.49
CA GLU A 302 5.54 12.62 15.61
C GLU A 302 4.13 13.21 15.37
N THR A 303 3.32 12.55 14.52
CA THR A 303 1.91 12.90 14.30
C THR A 303 0.98 12.26 15.34
N THR A 304 1.46 11.24 16.04
CA THR A 304 0.79 10.58 17.18
C THR A 304 1.75 10.47 18.36
N THR A 305 1.28 10.75 19.57
CA THR A 305 2.07 10.56 20.79
C THR A 305 2.05 9.09 21.24
N ILE A 306 3.03 8.69 22.05
CA ILE A 306 3.05 7.34 22.66
C ILE A 306 1.81 7.10 23.54
N ASP A 307 1.32 8.11 24.23
CA ASP A 307 0.13 7.96 25.08
C ASP A 307 -1.15 7.81 24.25
N ASP A 308 -1.27 8.50 23.12
CA ASP A 308 -2.36 8.28 22.17
C ASP A 308 -2.27 6.88 21.55
N ALA A 309 -1.07 6.43 21.18
CA ALA A 309 -0.85 5.08 20.66
C ALA A 309 -1.23 4.00 21.70
N LYS A 310 -0.89 4.18 22.98
CA LYS A 310 -1.35 3.30 24.08
C LYS A 310 -2.86 3.28 24.18
N ALA A 311 -3.52 4.44 24.09
CA ALA A 311 -4.99 4.52 24.14
C ALA A 311 -5.63 3.77 22.98
N VAL A 312 -5.05 3.88 21.79
CA VAL A 312 -5.51 3.14 20.59
C VAL A 312 -5.36 1.62 20.79
N LEU A 313 -4.21 1.12 21.25
CA LEU A 313 -3.99 -0.31 21.50
C LEU A 313 -4.88 -0.85 22.63
N ASN A 314 -5.07 -0.07 23.71
CA ASN A 314 -5.95 -0.45 24.82
C ASN A 314 -7.42 -0.57 24.40
N LYS A 315 -7.85 0.16 23.37
CA LYS A 315 -9.21 0.10 22.85
C LYS A 315 -9.48 -1.23 22.16
N ASP A 316 -8.59 -1.66 21.29
CA ASP A 316 -8.68 -2.96 20.59
C ASP A 316 -7.32 -3.38 20.03
N VAL A 317 -6.55 -4.10 20.82
CA VAL A 317 -5.22 -4.59 20.42
C VAL A 317 -5.27 -5.61 19.29
N SER A 318 -6.40 -6.31 19.12
CA SER A 318 -6.55 -7.34 18.08
C SER A 318 -6.51 -6.78 16.65
N GLN A 319 -6.69 -5.47 16.50
CA GLN A 319 -6.59 -4.76 15.22
C GLN A 319 -5.14 -4.53 14.77
N TYR A 320 -4.15 -4.88 15.59
CA TYR A 320 -2.73 -4.62 15.36
C TYR A 320 -1.89 -5.88 15.44
N ASP A 321 -0.86 -5.95 14.61
CA ASP A 321 0.19 -6.98 14.65
C ASP A 321 1.27 -6.54 15.66
N ILE A 322 1.04 -6.85 16.93
CA ILE A 322 1.92 -6.44 18.02
C ILE A 322 3.34 -7.03 17.87
N PRO A 323 3.54 -8.32 17.50
CA PRO A 323 4.87 -8.84 17.21
C PRO A 323 5.60 -8.04 16.12
N LEU A 324 4.92 -7.63 15.05
CA LEU A 324 5.51 -6.77 14.01
C LEU A 324 6.00 -5.44 14.58
N MET A 325 5.19 -4.78 15.42
CA MET A 325 5.56 -3.51 16.04
C MET A 325 6.76 -3.67 17.00
N ALA A 326 6.79 -4.75 17.78
CA ALA A 326 7.90 -5.07 18.69
C ALA A 326 9.21 -5.32 17.91
N ILE A 327 9.14 -6.11 16.84
CA ILE A 327 10.26 -6.40 15.94
C ILE A 327 10.76 -5.12 15.25
N TYR A 328 9.84 -4.24 14.85
CA TYR A 328 10.25 -2.95 14.29
C TYR A 328 11.07 -2.13 15.31
N GLY A 329 10.58 -2.01 16.54
CA GLY A 329 11.32 -1.35 17.62
C GLY A 329 12.70 -1.96 17.89
N TYR A 330 12.78 -3.30 17.85
CA TYR A 330 14.06 -4.03 17.95
C TYR A 330 15.05 -3.60 16.86
N TYR A 331 14.66 -3.66 15.60
CA TYR A 331 15.53 -3.27 14.49
C TYR A 331 15.88 -1.78 14.52
N LYS A 332 14.93 -0.92 14.91
CA LYS A 332 15.17 0.53 15.06
C LYS A 332 16.27 0.81 16.08
N ILE A 333 16.33 0.06 17.18
CA ILE A 333 17.42 0.12 18.15
C ILE A 333 18.74 -0.36 17.54
N LEU A 334 18.72 -1.48 16.83
CA LEU A 334 19.94 -2.08 16.27
C LEU A 334 20.62 -1.18 15.23
N VAL A 335 19.85 -0.53 14.37
CA VAL A 335 20.39 0.33 13.30
C VAL A 335 20.63 1.78 13.73
N ALA A 336 20.32 2.12 14.97
CA ALA A 336 20.43 3.48 15.48
C ALA A 336 21.86 4.04 15.42
N ASN A 337 22.90 3.19 15.37
CA ASN A 337 24.30 3.60 15.38
C ASN A 337 24.58 4.65 16.47
N ASP A 338 24.06 4.42 17.69
CA ASP A 338 24.10 5.29 18.86
C ASP A 338 23.47 6.69 18.71
N LYS A 339 22.71 6.93 17.63
CA LYS A 339 21.90 8.14 17.48
C LYS A 339 20.79 8.16 18.53
N ARG A 340 20.89 9.06 19.52
CA ARG A 340 19.95 9.12 20.65
C ARG A 340 18.49 9.17 20.22
N LYS A 341 18.13 9.94 19.17
CA LYS A 341 16.74 10.04 18.69
C LYS A 341 16.21 8.67 18.24
N ASP A 342 17.00 7.90 17.48
CA ASP A 342 16.58 6.59 16.97
C ASP A 342 16.50 5.56 18.10
N LEU A 343 17.44 5.59 19.07
CA LEU A 343 17.39 4.77 20.27
C LEU A 343 16.13 5.02 21.08
N VAL A 344 15.77 6.30 21.30
CA VAL A 344 14.54 6.68 22.02
C VAL A 344 13.31 6.16 21.29
N LYS A 345 13.19 6.39 19.96
CA LYS A 345 12.04 5.92 19.18
C LYS A 345 11.91 4.40 19.17
N GLY A 346 13.01 3.68 18.99
CA GLY A 346 13.00 2.21 19.09
C GLY A 346 12.58 1.73 20.49
N THR A 347 13.08 2.39 21.55
CA THR A 347 12.73 2.09 22.94
C THR A 347 11.23 2.32 23.20
N GLU A 348 10.68 3.44 22.75
CA GLU A 348 9.25 3.78 22.86
C GLU A 348 8.36 2.72 22.21
N LEU A 349 8.74 2.22 21.04
CA LEU A 349 7.99 1.16 20.33
C LEU A 349 8.05 -0.19 21.07
N VAL A 350 9.21 -0.56 21.62
CA VAL A 350 9.35 -1.78 22.43
C VAL A 350 8.53 -1.66 23.72
N GLU A 351 8.58 -0.51 24.42
CA GLU A 351 7.77 -0.26 25.61
C GLU A 351 6.27 -0.32 25.32
N LEU A 352 5.83 0.28 24.20
CA LEU A 352 4.43 0.30 23.78
C LEU A 352 3.87 -1.10 23.61
N THR A 353 4.69 -2.03 23.10
CA THR A 353 4.28 -3.42 22.81
C THR A 353 4.45 -4.38 23.99
N SER A 354 5.32 -4.05 24.94
CA SER A 354 5.69 -4.93 26.08
C SER A 354 4.50 -5.44 26.93
N PRO A 355 3.39 -4.71 27.12
CA PRO A 355 2.23 -5.24 27.85
C PRO A 355 1.52 -6.40 27.12
N TYR A 356 1.69 -6.52 25.81
CA TYR A 356 0.97 -7.46 24.95
C TYR A 356 1.89 -8.55 24.35
N PHE A 357 3.18 -8.28 24.29
CA PHE A 357 4.17 -9.18 23.70
C PHE A 357 5.44 -9.21 24.54
N PHE A 358 5.77 -10.39 25.05
CA PHE A 358 6.97 -10.60 25.86
C PHE A 358 7.98 -11.46 25.12
N ASN A 359 9.23 -10.99 25.07
CA ASN A 359 10.38 -11.75 24.62
C ASN A 359 11.59 -11.34 25.49
N GLU A 360 12.30 -12.30 26.09
CA GLU A 360 13.38 -12.02 27.06
C GLU A 360 14.57 -11.29 26.45
N ASP A 361 14.97 -11.65 25.22
CA ASP A 361 16.07 -10.99 24.52
C ASP A 361 15.72 -9.53 24.19
N LEU A 362 14.47 -9.27 23.79
CA LEU A 362 13.96 -7.94 23.53
C LEU A 362 13.94 -7.09 24.80
N GLN A 363 13.55 -7.67 25.94
CA GLN A 363 13.58 -6.97 27.24
C GLN A 363 15.02 -6.67 27.68
N LEU A 364 15.95 -7.58 27.46
CA LEU A 364 17.37 -7.34 27.77
C LEU A 364 17.94 -6.24 26.85
N LEU A 365 17.60 -6.24 25.56
CA LEU A 365 17.98 -5.17 24.65
C LEU A 365 17.42 -3.83 25.12
N LEU A 366 16.14 -3.79 25.52
CA LEU A 366 15.47 -2.61 26.06
C LEU A 366 16.24 -2.08 27.29
N ALA A 367 16.57 -2.94 28.25
CA ALA A 367 17.34 -2.56 29.43
C ALA A 367 18.72 -1.96 29.09
N LYS A 368 19.45 -2.59 28.16
CA LYS A 368 20.74 -2.09 27.66
C LYS A 368 20.59 -0.75 26.96
N THR A 369 19.50 -0.56 26.21
CA THR A 369 19.24 0.69 25.50
C THR A 369 18.89 1.82 26.45
N TYR A 370 18.18 1.54 27.53
CA TYR A 370 17.93 2.53 28.58
C TYR A 370 19.24 3.06 29.19
N VAL A 371 20.25 2.20 29.38
CA VAL A 371 21.57 2.69 29.82
C VAL A 371 22.18 3.64 28.82
N LYS A 372 22.12 3.32 27.52
CA LYS A 372 22.65 4.18 26.43
C LYS A 372 21.98 5.53 26.35
N ILE A 373 20.69 5.61 26.67
CA ILE A 373 19.94 6.90 26.67
C ILE A 373 19.88 7.57 28.05
N ASP A 374 20.70 7.08 29.00
CA ASP A 374 20.86 7.62 30.35
C ASP A 374 19.59 7.51 31.24
N ASN A 375 18.79 6.47 31.02
CA ASN A 375 17.63 6.13 31.85
C ASN A 375 17.93 4.93 32.75
N LYS A 376 18.82 5.14 33.71
CA LYS A 376 19.28 4.08 34.63
C LYS A 376 18.16 3.47 35.49
N GLU A 377 17.13 4.27 35.81
CA GLU A 377 16.00 3.79 36.61
C GLU A 377 15.21 2.71 35.86
N LYS A 378 14.78 2.98 34.64
CA LYS A 378 14.08 1.99 33.78
C LYS A 378 14.96 0.79 33.47
N ALA A 379 16.26 1.01 33.16
CA ALA A 379 17.19 -0.06 32.93
C ALA A 379 17.24 -1.02 34.12
N THR A 380 17.34 -0.46 35.34
CA THR A 380 17.35 -1.23 36.58
C THR A 380 16.05 -1.99 36.80
N GLN A 381 14.92 -1.38 36.53
CA GLN A 381 13.62 -2.01 36.70
C GLN A 381 13.45 -3.22 35.77
N VAL A 382 13.76 -3.08 34.48
CA VAL A 382 13.66 -4.20 33.51
C VAL A 382 14.62 -5.32 33.81
N ALA A 383 15.87 -4.99 34.21
CA ALA A 383 16.85 -6.02 34.60
C ALA A 383 16.42 -6.80 35.86
N LYS A 384 15.86 -6.14 36.85
CA LYS A 384 15.31 -6.81 38.06
C LYS A 384 14.11 -7.71 37.71
N ASP A 385 13.25 -7.27 36.76
CA ASP A 385 12.10 -8.07 36.31
C ASP A 385 12.57 -9.37 35.64
N LEU A 386 13.57 -9.30 34.76
CA LEU A 386 14.19 -10.47 34.15
C LEU A 386 14.77 -11.44 35.20
N ILE A 387 15.52 -10.92 36.19
CA ILE A 387 16.10 -11.72 37.29
C ILE A 387 14.98 -12.41 38.09
N SER A 388 13.92 -11.67 38.44
CA SER A 388 12.81 -12.21 39.24
C SER A 388 12.07 -13.35 38.51
N LYS A 389 12.05 -13.32 37.20
CA LYS A 389 11.49 -14.36 36.32
C LYS A 389 12.49 -15.49 36.01
N ASN A 390 13.71 -15.39 36.50
CA ASN A 390 14.82 -16.30 36.18
C ASN A 390 15.16 -16.41 34.69
N LEU A 391 15.00 -15.27 33.94
CA LEU A 391 15.25 -15.14 32.52
C LEU A 391 16.52 -14.31 32.30
N LEU A 392 17.43 -14.78 31.43
CA LEU A 392 18.72 -14.12 31.12
C LEU A 392 19.39 -13.54 32.39
N LYS A 393 19.37 -14.31 33.49
CA LYS A 393 19.72 -13.84 34.82
C LYS A 393 21.17 -13.33 34.90
N GLU A 394 22.12 -14.05 34.33
CA GLU A 394 23.54 -13.68 34.35
C GLU A 394 23.79 -12.35 33.64
N GLU A 395 23.19 -12.16 32.47
CA GLU A 395 23.29 -10.94 31.68
C GLU A 395 22.60 -9.75 32.37
N ALA A 396 21.45 -9.98 32.98
CA ALA A 396 20.72 -8.95 33.72
C ALA A 396 21.45 -8.53 34.99
N GLU A 397 22.03 -9.49 35.75
CA GLU A 397 22.89 -9.20 36.91
C GLU A 397 24.16 -8.46 36.52
N LYS A 398 24.79 -8.82 35.37
CA LYS A 398 25.92 -8.08 34.83
C LYS A 398 25.53 -6.63 34.52
N LEU A 399 24.42 -6.42 33.86
CA LEU A 399 23.93 -5.08 33.53
C LEU A 399 23.71 -4.24 34.80
N LEU A 400 23.13 -4.82 35.85
CA LEU A 400 22.95 -4.12 37.15
C LEU A 400 24.26 -3.72 37.81
N ARG A 401 25.34 -4.52 37.65
CA ARG A 401 26.68 -4.14 38.13
C ARG A 401 27.26 -2.97 37.34
N ASP A 402 27.05 -2.95 36.03
CA ASP A 402 27.57 -1.92 35.12
C ASP A 402 26.82 -0.58 35.24
N ILE A 403 25.58 -0.56 35.76
CA ILE A 403 24.77 0.66 35.97
C ILE A 403 25.22 1.42 37.25
N LYS A 404 25.76 0.71 38.25
CA LYS A 404 26.24 1.31 39.50
C LYS A 404 27.46 2.18 39.27
#